data_d340cd36b1a1dd05f0d44b23563ef771
#
_entry.id   d340cd36b1a1dd05f0d44b23563ef771
#
_cell.length_a   1.000
_cell.length_b   1.000
_cell.length_c   1.000
_cell.angle_alpha   90.00
_cell.angle_beta   90.00
_cell.angle_gamma   90.00
#
_symmetry.space_group_name_H-M   'P 1'
#
loop_
_entity.id
_entity.type
_entity.pdbx_description
1 polymer ?
#
loop_
_entity_poly.entity_id
_entity_poly.type
_entity_poly.pdbx_seq_one_letter_code
_entity_poly.pdbx_strand_id
1 'polypeptide(L)'
;MKYDVSNPLHREQARERLEALLSKEHGTIELSEVKPQRSIKQNKYLHLLLGFFASEYGETIDYVKEQYFKLAANRSIFVRERDDKLAGRVSYLRSTLDLDKGEMQIAIERFRNWSSINAGIYLPSADEHRLLELAEIEISRNKNFL
;
A
#
# COMPACT_ATOMS: atom_id res chain seq x y z
N MET A 1 -10.40 22.02 5.48
CA MET A 1 -11.51 21.25 6.04
C MET A 1 -11.97 20.19 5.07
N LYS A 2 -12.31 19.01 5.55
CA LYS A 2 -12.73 17.89 4.72
C LYS A 2 -14.24 17.66 4.85
N TYR A 3 -14.88 17.30 3.74
CA TYR A 3 -16.32 17.04 3.70
C TYR A 3 -16.57 15.62 3.19
N ASP A 4 -17.43 14.89 3.89
CA ASP A 4 -17.85 13.53 3.49
C ASP A 4 -19.06 13.66 2.54
N VAL A 5 -18.87 13.29 1.27
CA VAL A 5 -19.92 13.41 0.24
C VAL A 5 -21.09 12.46 0.44
N SER A 6 -20.92 11.42 1.27
CA SER A 6 -22.02 10.53 1.63
C SER A 6 -22.97 11.15 2.68
N ASN A 7 -22.53 12.18 3.37
CA ASN A 7 -23.31 12.89 4.39
C ASN A 7 -24.01 14.09 3.75
N PRO A 8 -25.37 14.13 3.71
CA PRO A 8 -26.11 15.24 3.07
C PRO A 8 -25.78 16.62 3.66
N LEU A 9 -25.55 16.72 4.96
CA LEU A 9 -25.19 17.98 5.61
C LEU A 9 -23.81 18.46 5.12
N HIS A 10 -22.84 17.58 5.06
CA HIS A 10 -21.50 17.90 4.55
C HIS A 10 -21.54 18.33 3.08
N ARG A 11 -22.40 17.72 2.27
CA ARG A 11 -22.59 18.14 0.87
C ARG A 11 -23.08 19.57 0.75
N GLU A 12 -24.06 19.96 1.55
CA GLU A 12 -24.56 21.33 1.57
C GLU A 12 -23.52 22.32 2.08
N GLN A 13 -22.83 21.98 3.13
CA GLN A 13 -21.74 22.81 3.66
C GLN A 13 -20.61 22.99 2.66
N ALA A 14 -20.26 21.94 1.91
CA ALA A 14 -19.24 22.01 0.87
C ALA A 14 -19.66 22.93 -0.27
N ARG A 15 -20.94 22.87 -0.71
CA ARG A 15 -21.49 23.76 -1.74
C ARG A 15 -21.44 25.21 -1.30
N GLU A 16 -21.92 25.50 -0.11
CA GLU A 16 -21.90 26.85 0.45
C GLU A 16 -20.49 27.43 0.53
N ARG A 17 -19.54 26.60 1.01
CA ARG A 17 -18.14 27.02 1.10
C ARG A 17 -17.53 27.27 -0.27
N LEU A 18 -17.82 26.41 -1.24
CA LEU A 18 -17.32 26.56 -2.61
C LEU A 18 -17.86 27.84 -3.24
N GLU A 19 -19.17 28.10 -3.12
CA GLU A 19 -19.80 29.32 -3.64
C GLU A 19 -19.23 30.57 -3.00
N ALA A 20 -19.01 30.54 -1.67
CA ALA A 20 -18.39 31.66 -0.95
C ALA A 20 -16.98 31.95 -1.46
N LEU A 21 -16.21 30.92 -1.75
CA LEU A 21 -14.84 31.08 -2.28
C LEU A 21 -14.86 31.61 -3.72
N LEU A 22 -15.79 31.12 -4.55
CA LEU A 22 -15.90 31.53 -5.94
C LEU A 22 -16.44 32.94 -6.09
N SER A 23 -17.16 33.50 -5.11
CA SER A 23 -17.67 34.85 -5.12
C SER A 23 -16.62 35.92 -4.86
N LYS A 24 -15.43 35.56 -4.44
CA LYS A 24 -14.31 36.49 -4.24
C LYS A 24 -13.77 36.98 -5.57
N GLU A 25 -13.40 38.25 -5.64
CA GLU A 25 -12.80 38.83 -6.85
C GLU A 25 -11.37 38.37 -7.11
N HIS A 26 -10.64 38.02 -6.05
CA HIS A 26 -9.26 37.64 -6.11
C HIS A 26 -9.00 36.41 -5.23
N GLY A 27 -8.01 35.63 -5.61
CA GLY A 27 -7.56 34.48 -4.85
C GLY A 27 -7.46 33.23 -5.69
N THR A 28 -6.81 32.25 -5.13
CA THR A 28 -6.65 30.92 -5.73
C THR A 28 -7.24 29.89 -4.78
N ILE A 29 -7.97 28.95 -5.31
CA ILE A 29 -8.50 27.82 -4.51
C ILE A 29 -7.92 26.51 -5.01
N GLU A 30 -7.80 25.55 -4.10
CA GLU A 30 -7.42 24.19 -4.41
C GLU A 30 -8.58 23.26 -4.07
N LEU A 31 -8.95 22.40 -5.02
CA LEU A 31 -10.00 21.41 -4.84
C LEU A 31 -9.45 20.03 -5.16
N SER A 32 -9.53 19.14 -4.20
CA SER A 32 -9.01 17.78 -4.37
C SER A 32 -9.93 16.76 -3.72
N GLU A 33 -9.86 15.54 -4.21
CA GLU A 33 -10.51 14.38 -3.59
C GLU A 33 -9.54 13.70 -2.64
N VAL A 34 -9.99 13.44 -1.40
CA VAL A 34 -9.19 12.71 -0.43
C VAL A 34 -9.40 11.22 -0.64
N LYS A 35 -8.34 10.53 -1.03
CA LYS A 35 -8.36 9.07 -1.19
C LYS A 35 -8.17 8.38 0.16
N PRO A 36 -8.81 7.19 0.36
CA PRO A 36 -8.53 6.40 1.55
C PRO A 36 -7.04 6.09 1.66
N GLN A 37 -6.43 6.47 2.78
CA GLN A 37 -5.01 6.23 3.03
C GLN A 37 -4.83 4.92 3.79
N ARG A 38 -3.68 4.28 3.58
CA ARG A 38 -3.31 3.09 4.34
C ARG A 38 -3.10 3.45 5.81
N SER A 39 -3.53 2.55 6.70
CA SER A 39 -3.29 2.73 8.11
C SER A 39 -1.82 2.44 8.48
N ILE A 40 -1.34 3.02 9.57
CA ILE A 40 -0.01 2.72 10.12
C ILE A 40 0.09 1.24 10.48
N LYS A 41 -0.98 0.65 11.00
CA LYS A 41 -1.03 -0.78 11.32
C LYS A 41 -0.85 -1.65 10.07
N GLN A 42 -1.47 -1.26 8.95
CA GLN A 42 -1.34 -1.98 7.69
C GLN A 42 0.10 -1.94 7.16
N ASN A 43 0.77 -0.80 7.24
CA ASN A 43 2.17 -0.67 6.85
C ASN A 43 3.10 -1.53 7.73
N LYS A 44 2.90 -1.51 9.03
CA LYS A 44 3.65 -2.35 9.97
C LYS A 44 3.45 -3.83 9.70
N TYR A 45 2.21 -4.22 9.42
CA TYR A 45 1.88 -5.60 9.10
C TYR A 45 2.57 -6.04 7.81
N LEU A 46 2.53 -5.23 6.75
CA LEU A 46 3.25 -5.54 5.52
C LEU A 46 4.75 -5.72 5.77
N HIS A 47 5.37 -4.79 6.50
CA HIS A 47 6.80 -4.89 6.83
C HIS A 47 7.12 -6.14 7.62
N LEU A 48 6.25 -6.53 8.54
CA LEU A 48 6.41 -7.76 9.30
C LEU A 48 6.40 -8.99 8.38
N LEU A 49 5.44 -9.06 7.46
CA LEU A 49 5.35 -10.17 6.51
C LEU A 49 6.57 -10.24 5.59
N LEU A 50 7.00 -9.10 5.07
CA LEU A 50 8.18 -9.03 4.21
C LEU A 50 9.44 -9.47 4.95
N GLY A 51 9.61 -8.99 6.18
CA GLY A 51 10.76 -9.34 7.01
C GLY A 51 10.76 -10.82 7.40
N PHE A 52 9.61 -11.36 7.76
CA PHE A 52 9.48 -12.77 8.09
C PHE A 52 9.79 -13.66 6.89
N PHE A 53 9.23 -13.34 5.73
CA PHE A 53 9.53 -14.08 4.50
C PHE A 53 11.03 -14.02 4.18
N ALA A 54 11.62 -12.83 4.24
CA ALA A 54 13.05 -12.64 3.98
C ALA A 54 13.91 -13.46 4.93
N SER A 55 13.54 -13.48 6.21
CA SER A 55 14.24 -14.27 7.25
C SER A 55 14.18 -15.77 6.97
N GLU A 56 12.98 -16.28 6.64
CA GLU A 56 12.78 -17.71 6.38
C GLU A 56 13.42 -18.16 5.07
N TYR A 57 13.35 -17.34 4.04
CA TYR A 57 13.86 -17.69 2.71
C TYR A 57 15.35 -17.38 2.53
N GLY A 58 15.91 -16.47 3.33
CA GLY A 58 17.32 -16.11 3.25
C GLY A 58 17.62 -15.02 2.22
N GLU A 59 16.70 -14.06 2.06
CA GLU A 59 16.85 -12.92 1.16
C GLU A 59 16.73 -11.60 1.90
N THR A 60 17.08 -10.48 1.25
CA THR A 60 16.86 -9.16 1.81
C THR A 60 15.39 -8.77 1.71
N ILE A 61 14.96 -7.86 2.60
CA ILE A 61 13.59 -7.34 2.58
C ILE A 61 13.31 -6.62 1.26
N ASP A 62 14.26 -5.83 0.75
CA ASP A 62 14.09 -5.10 -0.50
C ASP A 62 13.90 -6.03 -1.70
N TYR A 63 14.66 -7.10 -1.78
CA TYR A 63 14.51 -8.11 -2.82
C TYR A 63 13.14 -8.77 -2.75
N VAL A 64 12.71 -9.20 -1.57
CA VAL A 64 11.40 -9.83 -1.35
C VAL A 64 10.28 -8.88 -1.73
N LYS A 65 10.37 -7.63 -1.34
CA LYS A 65 9.37 -6.61 -1.65
C LYS A 65 9.22 -6.40 -3.16
N GLU A 66 10.32 -6.27 -3.86
CA GLU A 66 10.31 -5.95 -5.30
C GLU A 66 10.02 -7.18 -6.16
N GLN A 67 10.74 -8.27 -5.94
CA GLN A 67 10.66 -9.45 -6.80
C GLN A 67 9.48 -10.37 -6.48
N TYR A 68 9.15 -10.54 -5.21
CA TYR A 68 8.11 -11.49 -4.81
C TYR A 68 6.78 -10.80 -4.53
N PHE A 69 6.77 -9.77 -3.70
CA PHE A 69 5.53 -9.08 -3.36
C PHE A 69 4.94 -8.32 -4.54
N LYS A 70 5.76 -7.53 -5.23
CA LYS A 70 5.29 -6.71 -6.35
C LYS A 70 5.20 -7.50 -7.65
N LEU A 71 6.30 -8.08 -8.11
CA LEU A 71 6.36 -8.70 -9.44
C LEU A 71 5.71 -10.07 -9.50
N ALA A 72 6.04 -10.97 -8.58
CA ALA A 72 5.51 -12.33 -8.63
C ALA A 72 4.05 -12.42 -8.18
N ALA A 73 3.73 -11.85 -7.02
CA ALA A 73 2.40 -11.99 -6.42
C ALA A 73 1.39 -10.95 -6.92
N ASN A 74 1.83 -9.74 -7.26
CA ASN A 74 0.95 -8.60 -7.52
C ASN A 74 1.30 -7.83 -8.79
N ARG A 75 1.74 -8.50 -9.82
CA ARG A 75 2.13 -7.86 -11.08
C ARG A 75 1.04 -6.93 -11.63
N SER A 76 -0.21 -7.36 -11.62
CA SER A 76 -1.32 -6.57 -12.14
C SER A 76 -1.59 -5.28 -11.36
N ILE A 77 -1.19 -5.23 -10.09
CA ILE A 77 -1.34 -4.04 -9.25
C ILE A 77 -0.17 -3.09 -9.44
N PHE A 78 1.06 -3.59 -9.48
CA PHE A 78 2.27 -2.77 -9.41
C PHE A 78 2.90 -2.43 -10.75
N VAL A 79 2.78 -3.29 -11.77
CA VAL A 79 3.35 -3.00 -13.07
C VAL A 79 2.42 -2.09 -13.84
N ARG A 80 2.96 -0.93 -14.26
CA ARG A 80 2.25 0.06 -15.07
C ARG A 80 3.08 0.43 -16.28
N GLU A 81 2.42 0.91 -17.31
CA GLU A 81 3.06 1.40 -18.53
C GLU A 81 2.68 2.85 -18.75
N ARG A 82 3.58 3.59 -19.33
CA ARG A 82 3.32 4.96 -19.77
C ARG A 82 4.05 5.24 -21.07
N ASP A 83 3.56 6.22 -21.82
CA ASP A 83 4.23 6.69 -23.02
C ASP A 83 5.21 7.80 -22.66
N ASP A 84 6.47 7.59 -22.99
CA ASP A 84 7.54 8.57 -22.82
C ASP A 84 7.85 9.19 -24.15
N LYS A 85 8.05 10.51 -24.17
CA LYS A 85 8.29 11.25 -25.43
C LYS A 85 9.61 10.86 -26.09
N LEU A 86 10.61 10.44 -25.33
CA LEU A 86 11.91 10.06 -25.85
C LEU A 86 12.10 8.56 -25.96
N ALA A 87 11.67 7.82 -24.96
CA ALA A 87 11.92 6.39 -24.83
C ALA A 87 10.78 5.51 -25.41
N GLY A 88 9.66 6.12 -25.80
CA GLY A 88 8.48 5.38 -26.25
C GLY A 88 7.69 4.81 -25.07
N ARG A 89 7.15 3.60 -25.23
CA ARG A 89 6.36 2.96 -24.18
C ARG A 89 7.29 2.32 -23.15
N VAL A 90 7.18 2.76 -21.89
CA VAL A 90 8.01 2.26 -20.79
C VAL A 90 7.18 1.62 -19.70
N SER A 91 7.70 0.54 -19.10
CA SER A 91 7.10 -0.11 -17.94
C SER A 91 7.78 0.38 -16.67
N TYR A 92 7.00 0.52 -15.60
CA TYR A 92 7.52 0.91 -14.30
C TYR A 92 6.76 0.21 -13.18
N LEU A 93 7.41 0.13 -12.00
CA LEU A 93 6.78 -0.41 -10.78
C LEU A 93 6.23 0.74 -9.94
N ARG A 94 4.97 0.61 -9.54
CA ARG A 94 4.39 1.55 -8.58
C ARG A 94 5.07 1.41 -7.22
N SER A 95 5.19 2.52 -6.51
CA SER A 95 5.55 2.50 -5.10
C SER A 95 4.39 1.94 -4.27
N THR A 96 4.69 1.27 -3.15
CA THR A 96 3.65 0.88 -2.19
C THR A 96 2.92 2.10 -1.60
N LEU A 97 3.55 3.27 -1.61
CA LEU A 97 2.94 4.52 -1.17
C LEU A 97 1.77 4.97 -2.06
N ASP A 98 1.73 4.50 -3.31
CA ASP A 98 0.68 4.86 -4.26
C ASP A 98 -0.60 4.03 -4.08
N LEU A 99 -0.56 2.97 -3.27
CA LEU A 99 -1.71 2.12 -3.03
C LEU A 99 -2.62 2.71 -1.96
N ASP A 100 -3.93 2.64 -2.20
CA ASP A 100 -4.89 2.91 -1.14
C ASP A 100 -5.04 1.69 -0.20
N LYS A 101 -5.87 1.83 0.83
CA LYS A 101 -6.09 0.79 1.83
C LYS A 101 -6.63 -0.51 1.21
N GLY A 102 -7.57 -0.39 0.29
CA GLY A 102 -8.20 -1.55 -0.38
C GLY A 102 -7.23 -2.29 -1.29
N GLU A 103 -6.47 -1.55 -2.09
CA GLU A 103 -5.44 -2.14 -2.96
C GLU A 103 -4.36 -2.86 -2.14
N MET A 104 -3.93 -2.26 -1.04
CA MET A 104 -2.92 -2.86 -0.17
C MET A 104 -3.44 -4.14 0.48
N GLN A 105 -4.70 -4.17 0.91
CA GLN A 105 -5.30 -5.38 1.48
C GLN A 105 -5.31 -6.52 0.46
N ILE A 106 -5.69 -6.25 -0.77
CA ILE A 106 -5.67 -7.24 -1.85
C ILE A 106 -4.24 -7.71 -2.12
N ALA A 107 -3.29 -6.79 -2.19
CA ALA A 107 -1.89 -7.10 -2.44
C ALA A 107 -1.30 -8.01 -1.35
N ILE A 108 -1.59 -7.73 -0.10
CA ILE A 108 -1.13 -8.54 1.03
C ILE A 108 -1.72 -9.94 0.98
N GLU A 109 -3.02 -10.08 0.71
CA GLU A 109 -3.68 -11.39 0.61
C GLU A 109 -3.12 -12.22 -0.54
N ARG A 110 -2.87 -11.61 -1.69
CA ARG A 110 -2.23 -12.28 -2.82
C ARG A 110 -0.82 -12.76 -2.48
N PHE A 111 -0.07 -11.94 -1.76
CA PHE A 111 1.29 -12.32 -1.33
C PHE A 111 1.26 -13.47 -0.33
N ARG A 112 0.34 -13.47 0.62
CA ARG A 112 0.18 -14.58 1.56
C ARG A 112 -0.11 -15.90 0.84
N ASN A 113 -1.04 -15.88 -0.12
CA ASN A 113 -1.36 -17.06 -0.92
C ASN A 113 -0.18 -17.50 -1.78
N TRP A 114 0.46 -16.57 -2.44
CA TRP A 114 1.63 -16.85 -3.27
C TRP A 114 2.77 -17.47 -2.45
N SER A 115 3.02 -16.94 -1.27
CA SER A 115 4.05 -17.44 -0.35
C SER A 115 3.80 -18.89 0.06
N SER A 116 2.58 -19.21 0.44
CA SER A 116 2.21 -20.57 0.83
C SER A 116 2.34 -21.56 -0.33
N ILE A 117 1.91 -21.18 -1.52
CA ILE A 117 1.90 -22.07 -2.69
C ILE A 117 3.31 -22.26 -3.25
N ASN A 118 4.07 -21.17 -3.39
CA ASN A 118 5.34 -21.20 -4.12
C ASN A 118 6.56 -21.37 -3.24
N ALA A 119 6.52 -20.87 -2.00
CA ALA A 119 7.66 -20.95 -1.09
C ALA A 119 7.43 -21.87 0.11
N GLY A 120 6.21 -22.33 0.31
CA GLY A 120 5.88 -23.14 1.48
C GLY A 120 5.98 -22.37 2.79
N ILE A 121 5.93 -21.04 2.75
CA ILE A 121 6.03 -20.18 3.93
C ILE A 121 4.64 -19.63 4.25
N TYR A 122 4.13 -19.99 5.42
CA TYR A 122 2.87 -19.45 5.91
C TYR A 122 3.08 -18.07 6.50
N LEU A 123 2.43 -17.07 5.92
CA LEU A 123 2.44 -15.70 6.43
C LEU A 123 1.19 -15.48 7.28
N PRO A 124 1.33 -15.13 8.58
CA PRO A 124 0.20 -15.01 9.47
C PRO A 124 -0.79 -13.93 9.04
N SER A 125 -2.09 -14.14 9.31
CA SER A 125 -3.08 -13.08 9.14
C SER A 125 -2.97 -12.05 10.26
N ALA A 126 -3.57 -10.87 10.06
CA ALA A 126 -3.42 -9.75 10.98
C ALA A 126 -4.00 -10.01 12.38
N ASP A 127 -4.87 -10.99 12.54
CA ASP A 127 -5.50 -11.37 13.81
C ASP A 127 -4.80 -12.56 14.51
N GLU A 128 -3.82 -13.19 13.89
CA GLU A 128 -3.04 -14.28 14.48
C GLU A 128 -1.90 -13.74 15.32
N HIS A 129 -2.21 -13.09 16.44
CA HIS A 129 -1.26 -12.34 17.26
C HIS A 129 -0.06 -13.13 17.74
N ARG A 130 -0.27 -14.40 18.16
CA ARG A 130 0.83 -15.25 18.62
C ARG A 130 1.83 -15.53 17.51
N LEU A 131 1.35 -15.84 16.31
CA LEU A 131 2.23 -16.09 15.16
C LEU A 131 2.96 -14.83 14.72
N LEU A 132 2.31 -13.66 14.83
CA LEU A 132 2.96 -12.38 14.55
C LEU A 132 4.08 -12.07 15.55
N GLU A 133 3.88 -12.37 16.83
CA GLU A 133 4.93 -12.23 17.84
C GLU A 133 6.14 -13.14 17.57
N LEU A 134 5.87 -14.39 17.18
CA LEU A 134 6.93 -15.33 16.82
C LEU A 134 7.69 -14.86 15.57
N ALA A 135 6.99 -14.28 14.60
CA ALA A 135 7.61 -13.72 13.40
C ALA A 135 8.52 -12.54 13.75
N GLU A 136 8.11 -11.66 14.66
CA GLU A 136 8.95 -10.55 15.14
C GLU A 136 10.23 -11.04 15.80
N ILE A 137 10.14 -12.09 16.62
CA ILE A 137 11.30 -12.71 17.26
C ILE A 137 12.27 -13.26 16.21
N GLU A 138 11.75 -13.94 15.20
CA GLU A 138 12.57 -14.51 14.12
C GLU A 138 13.28 -13.42 13.32
N ILE A 139 12.59 -12.33 12.99
CA ILE A 139 13.18 -11.17 12.30
C ILE A 139 14.31 -10.57 13.15
N SER A 140 14.09 -10.42 14.45
CA SER A 140 15.12 -9.88 15.38
C SER A 140 16.38 -10.72 15.41
N ARG A 141 16.25 -12.04 15.33
CA ARG A 141 17.39 -12.96 15.31
C ARG A 141 18.22 -12.81 14.03
N ASN A 142 17.58 -12.51 12.93
CA ASN A 142 18.22 -12.42 11.61
C ASN A 142 18.42 -10.98 11.13
N LYS A 143 18.28 -10.02 12.02
CA LYS A 143 18.30 -8.59 11.70
C LYS A 143 19.54 -8.15 10.91
N ASN A 144 20.69 -8.74 11.19
CA ASN A 144 21.97 -8.37 10.56
C ASN A 144 22.09 -8.88 9.10
N PHE A 145 21.18 -9.75 8.68
CA PHE A 145 21.20 -10.37 7.35
C PHE A 145 20.09 -9.86 6.42
N LEU A 146 19.18 -9.07 6.95
CA LEU A 146 18.01 -8.59 6.20
C LEU A 146 18.23 -7.23 5.51
#